data_e55663f09109eabb4f6229dd67c7509e
#
_entry.id   e55663f09109eabb4f6229dd67c7509e
#
_cell.length_a   1.000
_cell.length_b   1.000
_cell.length_c   1.000
_cell.angle_alpha   90.00
_cell.angle_beta   90.00
_cell.angle_gamma   90.00
#
_symmetry.space_group_name_H-M   'P 1'
#
loop_
_entity.id
_entity.type
_entity.pdbx_description
1 polymer ?
#
loop_
_entity_poly.entity_id
_entity_poly.type
_entity_poly.pdbx_seq_one_letter_code
_entity_poly.pdbx_strand_id
1 'polypeptide(L)'
;MVKENIKAPHIRLPSTDNTEYLLKKSIGNFVIIYFYPKNDTPGCTLETNDFNKLLPNFKKLNCEVYGISKDSLESHIKFKKKYKIKFDLLSDLDKKVLKKYKVWGKKKF
;
A
#
# COMPACT_ATOMS: atom_id res chain seq x y z
N MET A 1 7.70 -11.67 7.50
CA MET A 1 6.24 -11.62 7.68
C MET A 1 5.90 -11.23 9.10
N VAL A 2 4.90 -10.42 9.27
CA VAL A 2 4.40 -10.01 10.59
C VAL A 2 3.55 -11.15 11.15
N LYS A 3 3.75 -11.47 12.44
CA LYS A 3 2.94 -12.50 13.10
C LYS A 3 1.53 -11.98 13.39
N GLU A 4 0.57 -12.91 13.44
CA GLU A 4 -0.79 -12.57 13.83
C GLU A 4 -0.86 -12.17 15.30
N ASN A 5 -1.86 -11.38 15.63
CA ASN A 5 -2.18 -10.96 17.00
C ASN A 5 -1.09 -10.14 17.69
N ILE A 6 -0.15 -9.58 16.93
CA ILE A 6 0.78 -8.60 17.47
C ILE A 6 0.50 -7.24 16.82
N LYS A 7 0.89 -6.19 17.52
CA LYS A 7 0.72 -4.84 17.00
C LYS A 7 1.54 -4.66 15.72
N ALA A 8 0.90 -4.21 14.64
CA ALA A 8 1.59 -3.92 13.40
C ALA A 8 2.58 -2.77 13.58
N PRO A 9 3.76 -2.83 12.95
CA PRO A 9 4.68 -1.70 12.97
C PRO A 9 4.02 -0.44 12.40
N HIS A 10 4.32 0.72 13.01
CA HIS A 10 3.76 1.99 12.55
C HIS A 10 4.22 2.31 11.13
N ILE A 11 3.32 2.90 10.35
CA ILE A 11 3.61 3.36 8.99
C ILE A 11 3.46 4.86 8.95
N ARG A 12 4.46 5.52 8.37
CA ARG A 12 4.48 6.95 8.11
C ARG A 12 5.14 7.17 6.76
N LEU A 13 4.34 7.38 5.73
CA LEU A 13 4.83 7.44 4.35
C LEU A 13 4.10 8.51 3.54
N PRO A 14 4.79 9.12 2.56
CA PRO A 14 4.12 9.99 1.60
C PRO A 14 3.06 9.23 0.82
N SER A 15 1.93 9.89 0.60
CA SER A 15 0.78 9.32 -0.10
C SER A 15 0.48 10.10 -1.38
N THR A 16 -0.13 9.42 -2.34
CA THR A 16 -0.52 10.04 -3.61
C THR A 16 -1.60 11.12 -3.49
N ASP A 17 -2.22 11.26 -2.34
CA ASP A 17 -3.14 12.37 -2.07
C ASP A 17 -2.42 13.64 -1.62
N ASN A 18 -1.08 13.67 -1.75
CA ASN A 18 -0.21 14.77 -1.35
C ASN A 18 -0.18 15.02 0.17
N THR A 19 -0.54 14.02 0.96
CA THR A 19 -0.40 14.06 2.41
C THR A 19 0.56 12.98 2.88
N GLU A 20 0.84 12.98 4.17
CA GLU A 20 1.60 11.90 4.80
C GLU A 20 0.62 10.92 5.44
N TYR A 21 0.67 9.65 5.04
CA TYR A 21 -0.16 8.62 5.64
C TYR A 21 0.42 8.17 6.97
N LEU A 22 -0.41 8.10 7.98
CA LEU A 22 -0.05 7.60 9.31
C LEU A 22 -1.00 6.47 9.68
N LEU A 23 -0.47 5.27 9.88
CA LEU A 23 -1.31 4.11 10.21
C LEU A 23 -2.12 4.32 11.48
N LYS A 24 -1.56 5.00 12.47
CA LYS A 24 -2.27 5.26 13.72
C LYS A 24 -3.56 6.05 13.55
N LYS A 25 -3.72 6.79 12.46
CA LYS A 25 -4.95 7.53 12.16
C LYS A 25 -6.06 6.65 11.62
N SER A 26 -5.74 5.42 11.24
CA SER A 26 -6.72 4.44 10.76
C SER A 26 -7.22 3.51 11.86
N ILE A 27 -6.90 3.81 13.12
CA ILE A 27 -7.39 3.02 14.26
C ILE A 27 -8.91 3.03 14.28
N GLY A 28 -9.50 1.84 14.40
CA GLY A 28 -10.96 1.67 14.37
C GLY A 28 -11.48 1.23 13.01
N ASN A 29 -10.66 1.29 11.97
CA ASN A 29 -11.00 0.81 10.63
C ASN A 29 -10.20 -0.44 10.31
N PHE A 30 -10.72 -1.25 9.39
CA PHE A 30 -9.90 -2.30 8.78
C PHE A 30 -9.04 -1.67 7.70
N VAL A 31 -7.79 -2.10 7.61
CA VAL A 31 -6.86 -1.59 6.61
C VAL A 31 -6.21 -2.76 5.90
N ILE A 32 -6.32 -2.77 4.56
CA ILE A 32 -5.60 -3.71 3.72
C ILE A 32 -4.38 -3.00 3.19
N ILE A 33 -3.21 -3.56 3.47
CA ILE A 33 -1.95 -3.07 2.96
C ILE A 33 -1.31 -4.18 2.15
N TYR A 34 -1.04 -3.91 0.88
CA TYR A 34 -0.31 -4.87 0.06
C TYR A 34 1.01 -4.26 -0.39
N PHE A 35 2.04 -5.09 -0.37
CA PHE A 35 3.38 -4.70 -0.77
C PHE A 35 3.68 -5.27 -2.15
N TYR A 36 4.31 -4.48 -3.00
CA TYR A 36 4.67 -4.94 -4.33
C TYR A 36 6.02 -4.34 -4.74
N PRO A 37 6.78 -5.03 -5.62
CA PRO A 37 8.16 -4.63 -5.90
C PRO A 37 8.29 -3.36 -6.75
N LYS A 38 7.41 -3.12 -7.72
CA LYS A 38 7.60 -2.01 -8.64
C LYS A 38 6.32 -1.68 -9.41
N ASN A 39 6.05 -0.37 -9.58
CA ASN A 39 4.93 0.09 -10.39
C ASN A 39 5.04 -0.37 -11.84
N ASP A 40 3.87 -0.58 -12.45
CA ASP A 40 3.73 -0.83 -13.88
C ASP A 40 4.42 -2.11 -14.38
N THR A 41 4.61 -3.08 -13.49
CA THR A 41 4.97 -4.44 -13.89
C THR A 41 3.68 -5.26 -14.09
N PRO A 42 3.68 -6.30 -14.94
CA PRO A 42 2.44 -7.02 -15.27
C PRO A 42 1.70 -7.58 -14.06
N GLY A 43 2.40 -8.28 -13.17
CA GLY A 43 1.78 -8.87 -11.98
C GLY A 43 1.26 -7.84 -11.01
N CYS A 44 2.04 -6.79 -10.75
CA CYS A 44 1.66 -5.73 -9.81
C CYS A 44 0.50 -4.92 -10.36
N THR A 45 0.47 -4.67 -11.66
CA THR A 45 -0.62 -3.95 -12.31
C THR A 45 -1.93 -4.72 -12.19
N LEU A 46 -1.88 -6.04 -12.41
CA LEU A 46 -3.06 -6.89 -12.29
C LEU A 46 -3.61 -6.88 -10.86
N GLU A 47 -2.74 -7.06 -9.86
CA GLU A 47 -3.13 -7.05 -8.46
C GLU A 47 -3.75 -5.72 -8.06
N THR A 48 -3.13 -4.61 -8.46
CA THR A 48 -3.64 -3.28 -8.17
C THR A 48 -5.00 -3.04 -8.80
N ASN A 49 -5.19 -3.47 -10.04
CA ASN A 49 -6.48 -3.36 -10.71
C ASN A 49 -7.56 -4.19 -10.03
N ASP A 50 -7.22 -5.38 -9.53
CA ASP A 50 -8.17 -6.20 -8.80
C ASP A 50 -8.63 -5.53 -7.50
N PHE A 51 -7.71 -4.97 -6.73
CA PHE A 51 -8.08 -4.18 -5.54
C PHE A 51 -8.94 -2.98 -5.91
N ASN A 52 -8.61 -2.31 -7.02
CA ASN A 52 -9.37 -1.15 -7.46
C ASN A 52 -10.83 -1.51 -7.81
N LYS A 53 -11.04 -2.63 -8.46
CA LYS A 53 -12.39 -3.12 -8.78
C LYS A 53 -13.20 -3.44 -7.53
N LEU A 54 -12.55 -3.96 -6.50
CA LEU A 54 -13.19 -4.37 -5.25
C LEU A 54 -13.34 -3.23 -4.25
N LEU A 55 -12.79 -2.06 -4.55
CA LEU A 55 -12.77 -0.94 -3.62
C LEU A 55 -14.16 -0.55 -3.09
N PRO A 56 -15.22 -0.48 -3.91
CA PRO A 56 -16.55 -0.17 -3.39
C PRO A 56 -17.02 -1.15 -2.32
N ASN A 57 -16.66 -2.43 -2.47
CA ASN A 57 -17.01 -3.46 -1.51
C ASN A 57 -16.26 -3.26 -0.18
N PHE A 58 -14.96 -2.94 -0.27
CA PHE A 58 -14.16 -2.65 0.91
C PHE A 58 -14.66 -1.42 1.65
N LYS A 59 -15.05 -0.37 0.94
CA LYS A 59 -15.59 0.84 1.55
C LYS A 59 -16.88 0.57 2.33
N LYS A 60 -17.73 -0.32 1.84
CA LYS A 60 -18.95 -0.72 2.57
C LYS A 60 -18.64 -1.38 3.90
N LEU A 61 -17.48 -1.99 4.02
CA LEU A 61 -17.01 -2.66 5.24
C LEU A 61 -16.12 -1.76 6.10
N ASN A 62 -16.06 -0.47 5.81
CA ASN A 62 -15.15 0.48 6.46
C ASN A 62 -13.69 0.02 6.36
N CYS A 63 -13.32 -0.54 5.22
CA CYS A 63 -11.98 -1.05 4.97
C CYS A 63 -11.24 -0.12 4.01
N GLU A 64 -10.08 0.36 4.45
CA GLU A 64 -9.18 1.17 3.62
C GLU A 64 -8.20 0.25 2.90
N VAL A 65 -7.72 0.68 1.73
CA VAL A 65 -6.75 -0.08 0.94
C VAL A 65 -5.57 0.82 0.57
N TYR A 66 -4.36 0.34 0.77
CA TYR A 66 -3.14 1.04 0.39
C TYR A 66 -2.14 0.09 -0.23
N GLY A 67 -1.52 0.50 -1.33
CA GLY A 67 -0.40 -0.20 -1.93
C GLY A 67 0.90 0.47 -1.53
N ILE A 68 1.93 -0.31 -1.21
CA ILE A 68 3.23 0.20 -0.79
C ILE A 68 4.32 -0.42 -1.67
N SER A 69 5.18 0.43 -2.22
CA SER A 69 6.39 -0.01 -2.89
C SER A 69 7.52 1.00 -2.68
N LYS A 70 8.72 0.63 -3.13
CA LYS A 70 9.89 1.51 -3.06
C LYS A 70 9.89 2.61 -4.11
N ASP A 71 8.93 2.65 -5.01
CA ASP A 71 8.86 3.67 -6.05
C ASP A 71 8.71 5.06 -5.45
N SER A 72 9.17 6.07 -6.18
CA SER A 72 9.02 7.46 -5.75
C SER A 72 7.56 7.88 -5.74
N LEU A 73 7.25 8.94 -5.00
CA LEU A 73 5.89 9.48 -4.98
C LEU A 73 5.46 9.91 -6.39
N GLU A 74 6.37 10.50 -7.15
CA GLU A 74 6.10 10.89 -8.54
C GLU A 74 5.70 9.68 -9.39
N SER A 75 6.42 8.57 -9.26
CA SER A 75 6.10 7.33 -9.96
C SER A 75 4.72 6.80 -9.56
N HIS A 76 4.40 6.84 -8.28
CA HIS A 76 3.09 6.42 -7.78
C HIS A 76 1.97 7.28 -8.33
N ILE A 77 2.16 8.58 -8.40
CA ILE A 77 1.15 9.50 -8.95
C ILE A 77 0.88 9.18 -10.42
N LYS A 78 1.94 8.94 -11.20
CA LYS A 78 1.80 8.56 -12.61
C LYS A 78 1.08 7.23 -12.78
N PHE A 79 1.44 6.23 -11.96
CA PHE A 79 0.82 4.91 -11.99
C PHE A 79 -0.67 4.98 -11.64
N LYS A 80 -0.99 5.70 -10.58
CA LYS A 80 -2.37 5.91 -10.15
C LYS A 80 -3.21 6.56 -11.26
N LYS A 81 -2.67 7.58 -11.91
CA LYS A 81 -3.34 8.27 -13.00
C LYS A 81 -3.53 7.37 -14.22
N LYS A 82 -2.49 6.63 -14.59
CA LYS A 82 -2.50 5.77 -15.77
C LYS A 82 -3.59 4.72 -15.71
N TYR A 83 -3.78 4.10 -14.57
CA TYR A 83 -4.75 3.00 -14.39
C TYR A 83 -6.01 3.43 -13.64
N LYS A 84 -6.19 4.71 -13.40
CA LYS A 84 -7.38 5.25 -12.72
C LYS A 84 -7.62 4.57 -11.36
N ILE A 85 -6.55 4.41 -10.60
CA ILE A 85 -6.59 3.81 -9.27
C ILE A 85 -7.31 4.76 -8.30
N LYS A 86 -8.29 4.27 -7.57
CA LYS A 86 -9.12 5.11 -6.69
C LYS A 86 -8.72 5.08 -5.23
N PHE A 87 -7.71 4.31 -4.87
CA PHE A 87 -7.12 4.34 -3.54
C PHE A 87 -5.71 4.91 -3.62
N ASP A 88 -5.13 5.25 -2.47
CA ASP A 88 -3.83 5.86 -2.47
C ASP A 88 -2.70 4.85 -2.43
N LEU A 89 -1.57 5.23 -3.03
CA LEU A 89 -0.34 4.48 -3.03
C LEU A 89 0.66 5.21 -2.15
N LEU A 90 1.45 4.45 -1.41
CA LEU A 90 2.41 4.98 -0.45
C LEU A 90 3.84 4.71 -0.93
N SER A 91 4.69 5.73 -0.83
CA SER A 91 6.08 5.64 -1.27
C SER A 91 6.99 5.30 -0.10
N ASP A 92 7.62 4.13 -0.15
CA ASP A 92 8.63 3.69 0.83
C ASP A 92 10.01 3.72 0.19
N LEU A 93 10.44 4.91 -0.21
CA LEU A 93 11.63 5.11 -1.03
C LEU A 93 12.90 4.50 -0.42
N ASP A 94 13.06 4.61 0.89
CA ASP A 94 14.21 4.07 1.62
C ASP A 94 13.98 2.66 2.16
N LYS A 95 12.85 2.05 1.85
CA LYS A 95 12.50 0.68 2.22
C LYS A 95 12.38 0.43 3.73
N LYS A 96 12.19 1.47 4.53
CA LYS A 96 12.08 1.33 5.98
C LYS A 96 10.87 0.51 6.40
N VAL A 97 9.71 0.79 5.82
CA VAL A 97 8.48 0.07 6.13
C VAL A 97 8.53 -1.36 5.59
N LEU A 98 9.03 -1.53 4.37
CA LEU A 98 9.21 -2.86 3.79
C LEU A 98 10.07 -3.74 4.69
N LYS A 99 11.15 -3.19 5.26
CA LYS A 99 12.01 -3.92 6.17
C LYS A 99 11.33 -4.22 7.51
N LYS A 100 10.59 -3.25 8.05
CA LYS A 100 9.85 -3.45 9.32
C LYS A 100 8.83 -4.57 9.20
N TYR A 101 8.16 -4.68 8.05
CA TYR A 101 7.19 -5.74 7.81
C TYR A 101 7.84 -7.01 7.30
N LYS A 102 9.17 -7.02 7.14
CA LYS A 102 9.95 -8.18 6.69
C LYS A 102 9.51 -8.73 5.35
N VAL A 103 9.11 -7.83 4.45
CA VAL A 103 8.71 -8.20 3.10
C VAL A 103 9.79 -7.88 2.07
N TRP A 104 10.89 -7.26 2.51
CA TRP A 104 12.04 -6.94 1.66
C TRP A 104 13.14 -8.00 1.84
N GLY A 105 13.86 -8.27 0.76
CA GLY A 105 15.00 -9.18 0.77
C GLY A 105 14.58 -10.61 0.48
N LYS A 106 15.11 -11.54 1.28
CA LYS A 106 14.94 -12.98 1.02
C LYS A 106 13.63 -13.59 1.51
N LYS A 107 12.70 -12.78 1.97
CA LYS A 107 11.47 -13.30 2.53
C LYS A 107 10.59 -13.91 1.46
N LYS A 108 9.90 -14.98 1.84
CA LYS A 108 8.92 -15.66 1.00
C LYS A 108 7.53 -15.40 1.56
N PHE A 109 6.63 -15.10 0.69
CA PHE A 109 5.25 -14.80 1.07
C PHE A 109 4.29 -15.52 0.18
#